data_87244604b689911bfad6987d881cb2bd
#
_entry.id   87244604b689911bfad6987d881cb2bd
#
_cell.length_a   1.000
_cell.length_b   1.000
_cell.length_c   1.000
_cell.angle_alpha   90.00
_cell.angle_beta   90.00
_cell.angle_gamma   90.00
#
_symmetry.space_group_name_H-M   'P 1'
#
loop_
_entity.id
_entity.type
_entity.pdbx_description
1 polymer ?
#
loop_
_entity_poly.entity_id
_entity_poly.type
_entity_poly.pdbx_seq_one_letter_code
_entity_poly.pdbx_strand_id
1 'polypeptide(L)'
;ETGTDVTSFRIVSFSESGFSAELVGIDTDNAVVTVNFLQTGRFPVTMNIRMGLSYKATSTITDQYGAGAVEFARVEDKPFTVTAQNGETREWTLRTTYMPQLQNADFERWANLQTPLPKGIKGSPYWASANMTSPVVVEGTTQTEGAPGQGKAVQMETKNTIIGKLAAGSLFLGWFDDSNPMGNMNDPAVMMFYGIPFSSNQPIKGMQVDILYHPGNGPSSDSGSLAIELIRQRDLSQELEYHGANPDGTWHSKNNADRVARGHSIVATQAGTLDNGDTADLVVPDNTWQTVFVPLEYDGAYPAYTHLTVTFSSSSKGDSYKGAVGSILKIDNIRLIYE
;
A
#
# COMPACT_ATOMS: atom_id res chain seq x y z
N GLU A 1 -16.35 -7.53 -45.98
CA GLU A 1 -16.55 -6.77 -44.75
C GLU A 1 -15.24 -6.21 -44.23
N THR A 2 -15.25 -5.02 -43.68
CA THR A 2 -14.05 -4.22 -43.35
C THR A 2 -13.81 -4.10 -41.84
N GLY A 3 -14.60 -4.77 -41.00
CA GLY A 3 -14.49 -4.63 -39.55
C GLY A 3 -13.26 -5.30 -38.99
N THR A 4 -12.46 -4.54 -38.24
CA THR A 4 -11.21 -4.99 -37.57
C THR A 4 -11.29 -4.80 -36.03
N ASP A 5 -12.49 -4.82 -35.45
CA ASP A 5 -12.69 -4.55 -34.06
C ASP A 5 -12.72 -5.81 -33.18
N VAL A 6 -12.23 -5.67 -31.98
CA VAL A 6 -12.51 -6.58 -30.85
C VAL A 6 -13.85 -6.20 -30.25
N THR A 7 -14.82 -7.12 -30.29
CA THR A 7 -16.20 -6.87 -29.83
C THR A 7 -16.48 -7.41 -28.44
N SER A 8 -15.68 -8.39 -27.99
CA SER A 8 -15.71 -8.90 -26.62
C SER A 8 -14.39 -9.54 -26.24
N PHE A 9 -14.11 -9.56 -24.95
CA PHE A 9 -12.92 -10.19 -24.40
C PHE A 9 -13.25 -10.83 -23.04
N ARG A 10 -12.80 -12.06 -22.82
CA ARG A 10 -12.99 -12.77 -21.56
C ARG A 10 -11.75 -13.58 -21.21
N ILE A 11 -11.27 -13.42 -19.98
CA ILE A 11 -10.26 -14.27 -19.37
C ILE A 11 -10.93 -15.58 -18.95
N VAL A 12 -10.39 -16.72 -19.37
CA VAL A 12 -10.93 -18.05 -19.07
C VAL A 12 -10.22 -18.69 -17.89
N SER A 13 -8.88 -18.72 -17.95
CA SER A 13 -8.04 -19.32 -16.91
C SER A 13 -6.58 -18.91 -17.11
N PHE A 14 -5.76 -19.27 -16.13
CA PHE A 14 -4.29 -19.20 -16.22
C PHE A 14 -3.70 -20.61 -16.15
N SER A 15 -2.52 -20.83 -16.76
CA SER A 15 -1.80 -22.12 -16.72
C SER A 15 -1.26 -22.44 -15.33
N GLU A 16 -1.03 -21.43 -14.51
CA GLU A 16 -0.47 -21.53 -13.16
C GLU A 16 -1.45 -21.02 -12.11
N SER A 17 -1.37 -21.55 -10.90
CA SER A 17 -2.12 -21.05 -9.74
C SER A 17 -1.55 -19.72 -9.24
N GLY A 18 -2.35 -18.97 -8.50
CA GLY A 18 -1.93 -17.69 -7.93
C GLY A 18 -2.02 -16.50 -8.89
N PHE A 19 -2.63 -16.69 -10.07
CA PHE A 19 -2.97 -15.61 -10.97
C PHE A 19 -4.48 -15.35 -10.99
N SER A 20 -4.85 -14.09 -10.98
CA SER A 20 -6.19 -13.63 -11.29
C SER A 20 -6.13 -12.28 -11.98
N ALA A 21 -7.10 -12.02 -12.84
CA ALA A 21 -7.19 -10.75 -13.57
C ALA A 21 -8.64 -10.47 -13.96
N GLU A 22 -8.92 -9.20 -14.27
CA GLU A 22 -10.22 -8.73 -14.74
C GLU A 22 -10.06 -7.93 -16.03
N LEU A 23 -11.11 -7.93 -16.87
CA LEU A 23 -11.20 -7.03 -18.00
C LEU A 23 -11.58 -5.64 -17.48
N VAL A 24 -10.77 -4.64 -17.79
CA VAL A 24 -11.07 -3.22 -17.49
C VAL A 24 -11.93 -2.61 -18.60
N GLY A 25 -11.59 -2.89 -19.87
CA GLY A 25 -12.35 -2.38 -20.98
C GLY A 25 -11.74 -2.71 -22.35
N ILE A 26 -12.52 -2.40 -23.38
CA ILE A 26 -12.14 -2.48 -24.78
C ILE A 26 -12.33 -1.09 -25.37
N ASP A 27 -11.25 -0.47 -25.81
CA ASP A 27 -11.20 0.82 -26.48
C ASP A 27 -11.01 0.57 -27.97
N THR A 28 -12.13 0.60 -28.71
CA THR A 28 -12.12 0.36 -30.15
C THR A 28 -11.51 1.52 -30.93
N ASP A 29 -11.56 2.74 -30.42
CA ASP A 29 -11.00 3.91 -31.11
C ASP A 29 -9.47 3.85 -31.11
N ASN A 30 -8.87 3.46 -29.98
CA ASN A 30 -7.42 3.35 -29.84
C ASN A 30 -6.88 1.92 -30.07
N ALA A 31 -7.73 0.94 -30.36
CA ALA A 31 -7.39 -0.46 -30.55
C ALA A 31 -6.67 -1.08 -29.33
N VAL A 32 -7.24 -0.91 -28.15
CA VAL A 32 -6.67 -1.41 -26.88
C VAL A 32 -7.69 -2.26 -26.12
N VAL A 33 -7.28 -3.43 -25.69
CA VAL A 33 -7.98 -4.23 -24.68
C VAL A 33 -7.16 -4.11 -23.39
N THR A 34 -7.77 -3.60 -22.32
CA THR A 34 -7.09 -3.42 -21.02
C THR A 34 -7.50 -4.51 -20.04
N VAL A 35 -6.54 -5.20 -19.49
CA VAL A 35 -6.68 -6.24 -18.46
C VAL A 35 -5.87 -5.83 -17.23
N ASN A 36 -6.49 -5.87 -16.05
CA ASN A 36 -5.82 -5.64 -14.78
C ASN A 36 -5.57 -6.98 -14.07
N PHE A 37 -4.31 -7.32 -13.81
CA PHE A 37 -3.95 -8.42 -12.93
C PHE A 37 -4.29 -8.00 -11.48
N LEU A 38 -5.12 -8.79 -10.81
CA LEU A 38 -5.45 -8.61 -9.39
C LEU A 38 -4.45 -9.33 -8.49
N GLN A 39 -3.92 -10.45 -8.99
CA GLN A 39 -2.91 -11.25 -8.31
C GLN A 39 -1.94 -11.84 -9.34
N THR A 40 -0.65 -11.86 -9.01
CA THR A 40 0.38 -12.51 -9.81
C THR A 40 1.08 -13.60 -9.00
N GLY A 41 1.27 -14.75 -9.65
CA GLY A 41 2.10 -15.84 -9.17
C GLY A 41 3.50 -15.81 -9.81
N ARG A 42 4.06 -16.99 -10.01
CA ARG A 42 5.38 -17.13 -10.65
C ARG A 42 5.26 -17.12 -12.18
N PHE A 43 5.97 -16.22 -12.84
CA PHE A 43 6.10 -16.19 -14.28
C PHE A 43 7.13 -17.23 -14.80
N PRO A 44 7.04 -17.69 -16.09
CA PRO A 44 6.05 -17.31 -17.08
C PRO A 44 4.67 -17.92 -16.82
N VAL A 45 3.62 -17.29 -17.36
CA VAL A 45 2.24 -17.78 -17.27
C VAL A 45 1.52 -17.62 -18.60
N THR A 46 0.65 -18.56 -18.94
CA THR A 46 -0.26 -18.45 -20.08
C THR A 46 -1.66 -18.06 -19.61
N MET A 47 -2.18 -16.96 -20.15
CA MET A 47 -3.56 -16.52 -19.97
C MET A 47 -4.41 -17.08 -21.11
N ASN A 48 -5.34 -17.96 -20.80
CA ASN A 48 -6.33 -18.46 -21.75
C ASN A 48 -7.48 -17.48 -21.86
N ILE A 49 -7.84 -17.11 -23.09
CA ILE A 49 -8.83 -16.08 -23.40
C ILE A 49 -9.92 -16.58 -24.35
N ARG A 50 -11.05 -15.90 -24.36
CA ARG A 50 -11.99 -15.88 -25.46
C ARG A 50 -12.24 -14.46 -25.93
N MET A 51 -12.16 -14.26 -27.24
CA MET A 51 -12.30 -12.96 -27.87
C MET A 51 -13.32 -13.04 -29.01
N GLY A 52 -14.26 -12.10 -29.01
CA GLY A 52 -15.14 -11.88 -30.16
C GLY A 52 -14.56 -10.79 -31.05
N LEU A 53 -14.70 -10.97 -32.35
CA LEU A 53 -14.22 -10.04 -33.38
C LEU A 53 -15.38 -9.56 -34.26
N SER A 54 -15.14 -8.54 -35.05
CA SER A 54 -16.01 -8.17 -36.17
C SER A 54 -16.30 -9.40 -37.05
N TYR A 55 -17.44 -9.41 -37.72
CA TYR A 55 -17.88 -10.57 -38.50
C TYR A 55 -16.84 -11.04 -39.50
N LYS A 56 -16.50 -12.34 -39.44
CA LYS A 56 -15.47 -13.01 -40.25
C LYS A 56 -14.05 -12.44 -40.12
N ALA A 57 -13.76 -11.58 -39.16
CA ALA A 57 -12.41 -11.17 -38.86
C ALA A 57 -11.66 -12.30 -38.14
N THR A 58 -10.33 -12.30 -38.25
CA THR A 58 -9.42 -13.23 -37.57
C THR A 58 -8.41 -12.46 -36.72
N SER A 59 -7.76 -13.13 -35.79
CA SER A 59 -6.74 -12.53 -34.94
C SER A 59 -5.50 -13.41 -34.87
N THR A 60 -4.33 -12.80 -34.62
CA THR A 60 -3.06 -13.52 -34.44
C THR A 60 -2.95 -14.24 -33.09
N ILE A 61 -3.81 -13.91 -32.13
CA ILE A 61 -3.78 -14.50 -30.76
C ILE A 61 -4.95 -15.43 -30.46
N THR A 62 -5.87 -15.65 -31.42
CA THR A 62 -7.01 -16.56 -31.25
C THR A 62 -7.19 -17.43 -32.47
N ASP A 63 -7.81 -18.61 -32.28
CA ASP A 63 -8.30 -19.44 -33.35
C ASP A 63 -9.58 -18.88 -33.99
N GLN A 64 -10.11 -19.57 -35.00
CA GLN A 64 -11.36 -19.20 -35.69
C GLN A 64 -12.61 -19.22 -34.82
N TYR A 65 -12.54 -19.78 -33.63
CA TYR A 65 -13.62 -19.83 -32.64
C TYR A 65 -13.44 -18.82 -31.50
N GLY A 66 -12.40 -17.96 -31.61
CA GLY A 66 -12.07 -16.92 -30.64
C GLY A 66 -11.38 -17.44 -29.37
N ALA A 67 -10.97 -18.71 -29.33
CA ALA A 67 -10.16 -19.20 -28.21
C ALA A 67 -8.70 -18.91 -28.45
N GLY A 68 -7.99 -18.43 -27.43
CA GLY A 68 -6.58 -18.07 -27.51
C GLY A 68 -5.82 -18.32 -26.23
N ALA A 69 -4.50 -18.30 -26.35
CA ALA A 69 -3.54 -18.48 -25.27
C ALA A 69 -2.42 -17.44 -25.44
N VAL A 70 -2.30 -16.53 -24.47
CA VAL A 70 -1.29 -15.47 -24.49
C VAL A 70 -0.29 -15.72 -23.38
N GLU A 71 0.98 -15.88 -23.75
CA GLU A 71 2.07 -16.11 -22.80
C GLU A 71 2.66 -14.79 -22.31
N PHE A 72 2.86 -14.69 -21.00
CA PHE A 72 3.46 -13.56 -20.31
C PHE A 72 4.70 -14.01 -19.55
N ALA A 73 5.85 -13.40 -19.86
CA ALA A 73 7.08 -13.54 -19.07
C ALA A 73 7.06 -12.64 -17.81
N ARG A 74 6.23 -11.63 -17.83
CA ARG A 74 5.96 -10.65 -16.75
C ARG A 74 4.66 -9.92 -17.09
N VAL A 75 4.20 -9.01 -16.24
CA VAL A 75 3.11 -8.08 -16.60
C VAL A 75 3.65 -7.10 -17.64
N GLU A 76 3.20 -7.23 -18.88
CA GLU A 76 3.66 -6.48 -20.04
C GLU A 76 2.58 -6.42 -21.13
N ASP A 77 2.60 -5.38 -21.95
CA ASP A 77 1.70 -5.25 -23.10
C ASP A 77 2.05 -6.26 -24.18
N LYS A 78 1.02 -6.81 -24.83
CA LYS A 78 1.15 -7.75 -25.96
C LYS A 78 0.47 -7.19 -27.19
N PRO A 79 1.21 -6.90 -28.28
CA PRO A 79 0.61 -6.54 -29.55
C PRO A 79 -0.02 -7.75 -30.22
N PHE A 80 -1.11 -7.52 -30.94
CA PHE A 80 -1.74 -8.51 -31.82
C PHE A 80 -2.45 -7.83 -33.00
N THR A 81 -2.68 -8.57 -34.07
CA THR A 81 -3.31 -8.05 -35.28
C THR A 81 -4.70 -8.65 -35.45
N VAL A 82 -5.67 -7.82 -35.80
CA VAL A 82 -6.99 -8.23 -36.27
C VAL A 82 -7.06 -8.00 -37.79
N THR A 83 -7.45 -9.02 -38.54
CA THR A 83 -7.55 -8.99 -39.98
C THR A 83 -9.01 -9.19 -40.41
N ALA A 84 -9.57 -8.22 -41.11
CA ALA A 84 -10.90 -8.29 -41.67
C ALA A 84 -11.01 -9.25 -42.88
N GLN A 85 -12.22 -9.65 -43.26
CA GLN A 85 -12.45 -10.56 -44.40
C GLN A 85 -11.88 -10.03 -45.72
N ASN A 86 -11.82 -8.72 -45.92
CA ASN A 86 -11.27 -8.10 -47.14
C ASN A 86 -9.74 -7.98 -47.13
N GLY A 87 -9.04 -8.45 -46.06
CA GLY A 87 -7.61 -8.40 -45.89
C GLY A 87 -7.07 -7.13 -45.22
N GLU A 88 -7.94 -6.15 -44.88
CA GLU A 88 -7.52 -5.01 -44.04
C GLU A 88 -7.09 -5.48 -42.67
N THR A 89 -6.03 -4.88 -42.12
CA THR A 89 -5.46 -5.22 -40.83
C THR A 89 -5.46 -4.03 -39.91
N ARG A 90 -5.61 -4.30 -38.60
CA ARG A 90 -5.45 -3.33 -37.54
C ARG A 90 -4.64 -3.92 -36.41
N GLU A 91 -3.61 -3.18 -35.99
CA GLU A 91 -2.82 -3.52 -34.82
C GLU A 91 -3.61 -3.14 -33.55
N TRP A 92 -3.69 -4.09 -32.63
CA TRP A 92 -4.28 -3.98 -31.33
C TRP A 92 -3.22 -4.22 -30.25
N THR A 93 -3.44 -3.64 -29.08
CA THR A 93 -2.63 -3.89 -27.88
C THR A 93 -3.49 -4.54 -26.81
N LEU A 94 -3.10 -5.73 -26.35
CA LEU A 94 -3.54 -6.25 -25.08
C LEU A 94 -2.68 -5.59 -23.99
N ARG A 95 -3.19 -4.48 -23.42
CA ARG A 95 -2.56 -3.75 -22.33
C ARG A 95 -2.79 -4.48 -21.03
N THR A 96 -1.72 -4.67 -20.27
CA THR A 96 -1.83 -5.31 -18.96
C THR A 96 -1.35 -4.37 -17.87
N THR A 97 -2.13 -4.28 -16.80
CA THR A 97 -1.81 -3.50 -15.61
C THR A 97 -1.75 -4.43 -14.39
N TYR A 98 -0.94 -4.05 -13.40
CA TYR A 98 -0.90 -4.70 -12.11
C TYR A 98 -0.89 -3.60 -11.04
N MET A 99 -2.04 -3.43 -10.41
CA MET A 99 -2.32 -2.39 -9.42
C MET A 99 -2.76 -3.04 -8.10
N PRO A 100 -1.86 -3.77 -7.41
CA PRO A 100 -2.22 -4.49 -6.20
C PRO A 100 -2.62 -3.53 -5.08
N GLN A 101 -3.53 -4.00 -4.22
CA GLN A 101 -3.92 -3.33 -3.00
C GLN A 101 -3.35 -4.07 -1.78
N LEU A 102 -3.34 -3.39 -0.64
CA LEU A 102 -2.92 -4.00 0.61
C LEU A 102 -3.96 -5.00 1.11
N GLN A 103 -3.50 -6.12 1.65
CA GLN A 103 -4.40 -7.12 2.23
C GLN A 103 -4.97 -6.61 3.55
N ASN A 104 -6.27 -6.84 3.78
CA ASN A 104 -6.99 -6.43 4.99
C ASN A 104 -6.76 -4.94 5.32
N ALA A 105 -6.79 -4.11 4.30
CA ALA A 105 -6.66 -2.66 4.42
C ALA A 105 -7.94 -1.99 4.96
N ASP A 106 -9.01 -2.78 5.04
CA ASP A 106 -10.29 -2.50 5.70
C ASP A 106 -10.33 -3.02 7.15
N PHE A 107 -9.26 -3.58 7.65
CA PHE A 107 -9.06 -4.08 9.02
C PHE A 107 -10.17 -4.98 9.59
N GLU A 108 -10.87 -5.73 8.77
CA GLU A 108 -11.92 -6.65 9.22
C GLU A 108 -11.38 -7.92 9.85
N ARG A 109 -10.12 -8.30 9.58
CA ARG A 109 -9.50 -9.54 10.06
C ARG A 109 -8.46 -9.29 11.13
N TRP A 110 -8.63 -9.88 12.30
CA TRP A 110 -7.77 -9.75 13.46
C TRP A 110 -7.45 -11.12 14.08
N ALA A 111 -6.21 -11.27 14.58
CA ALA A 111 -5.83 -12.43 15.39
C ALA A 111 -6.34 -12.30 16.85
N ASN A 112 -6.31 -11.07 17.37
CA ASN A 112 -6.81 -10.64 18.67
C ASN A 112 -7.06 -9.13 18.61
N LEU A 113 -7.46 -8.50 19.72
CA LEU A 113 -7.78 -7.07 19.78
C LEU A 113 -6.60 -6.13 19.46
N GLN A 114 -5.38 -6.64 19.36
CA GLN A 114 -4.15 -5.83 19.18
C GLN A 114 -3.38 -6.17 17.91
N THR A 115 -3.83 -7.19 17.14
CA THR A 115 -3.04 -7.72 16.02
C THR A 115 -3.91 -7.88 14.78
N PRO A 116 -3.89 -6.90 13.84
CA PRO A 116 -4.51 -7.06 12.54
C PRO A 116 -3.77 -8.12 11.71
N LEU A 117 -4.50 -8.81 10.83
CA LEU A 117 -3.95 -9.84 9.95
C LEU A 117 -3.71 -9.30 8.53
N PRO A 118 -2.72 -9.82 7.79
CA PRO A 118 -1.66 -10.74 8.25
C PRO A 118 -0.73 -10.05 9.26
N LYS A 119 -0.35 -10.75 10.32
CA LYS A 119 0.60 -10.23 11.30
C LYS A 119 2.01 -10.18 10.70
N GLY A 120 2.69 -9.04 10.83
CA GLY A 120 4.10 -8.88 10.47
C GLY A 120 5.03 -9.54 11.50
N ILE A 121 5.87 -10.44 11.01
CA ILE A 121 6.93 -11.09 11.78
C ILE A 121 8.21 -11.11 10.94
N LYS A 122 9.36 -11.34 11.58
CA LYS A 122 10.63 -11.53 10.86
C LYS A 122 10.50 -12.63 9.80
N GLY A 123 10.95 -12.36 8.60
CA GLY A 123 10.85 -13.27 7.45
C GLY A 123 9.46 -13.32 6.76
N SER A 124 8.42 -12.72 7.36
CA SER A 124 7.09 -12.55 6.77
C SER A 124 6.47 -11.22 7.22
N PRO A 125 7.04 -10.08 6.78
CA PRO A 125 6.59 -8.76 7.21
C PRO A 125 5.20 -8.45 6.65
N TYR A 126 4.34 -7.84 7.50
CA TYR A 126 3.06 -7.26 7.09
C TYR A 126 2.57 -6.25 8.14
N TRP A 127 1.32 -6.32 8.65
CA TRP A 127 0.82 -5.39 9.66
C TRP A 127 1.53 -5.61 11.00
N ALA A 128 2.19 -4.57 11.49
CA ALA A 128 2.90 -4.56 12.75
C ALA A 128 2.63 -3.27 13.54
N SER A 129 2.79 -3.34 14.84
CA SER A 129 2.68 -2.21 15.77
C SER A 129 3.81 -2.26 16.79
N ALA A 130 4.09 -1.15 17.43
CA ALA A 130 5.04 -1.10 18.55
C ALA A 130 4.42 -1.53 19.90
N ASN A 131 3.37 -2.34 19.89
CA ASN A 131 2.81 -2.93 21.09
C ASN A 131 3.81 -3.90 21.73
N MET A 132 4.05 -3.74 23.03
CA MET A 132 4.97 -4.58 23.82
C MET A 132 4.22 -5.17 25.02
N THR A 133 4.50 -6.43 25.32
CA THR A 133 3.83 -7.18 26.39
C THR A 133 4.68 -7.40 27.66
N SER A 134 6.01 -7.33 27.58
CA SER A 134 6.94 -7.49 28.71
C SER A 134 8.36 -7.05 28.32
N PRO A 135 9.16 -6.46 29.22
CA PRO A 135 8.81 -5.96 30.56
C PRO A 135 8.09 -4.61 30.54
N VAL A 136 8.07 -3.93 29.40
CA VAL A 136 7.40 -2.64 29.20
C VAL A 136 6.07 -2.90 28.50
N VAL A 137 4.98 -2.89 29.26
CA VAL A 137 3.66 -3.08 28.68
C VAL A 137 3.22 -1.79 27.99
N VAL A 138 3.07 -1.85 26.66
CA VAL A 138 2.51 -0.77 25.83
C VAL A 138 1.49 -1.38 24.90
N GLU A 139 0.24 -1.02 25.06
CA GLU A 139 -0.87 -1.42 24.20
C GLU A 139 -1.47 -0.15 23.56
N GLY A 140 -0.66 0.52 22.75
CA GLY A 140 -1.04 1.75 22.06
C GLY A 140 -1.90 1.50 20.82
N THR A 141 -1.87 0.29 20.26
CA THR A 141 -2.60 -0.04 19.02
C THR A 141 -3.59 -1.17 19.28
N THR A 142 -4.87 -0.92 19.00
CA THR A 142 -5.96 -1.85 19.29
C THR A 142 -7.04 -1.80 18.19
N GLN A 143 -7.87 -2.84 18.15
CA GLN A 143 -9.10 -2.86 17.36
C GLN A 143 -10.12 -1.86 17.93
N THR A 144 -10.85 -1.21 17.05
CA THR A 144 -11.99 -0.35 17.38
C THR A 144 -13.09 -0.48 16.33
N GLU A 145 -14.24 0.14 16.56
CA GLU A 145 -15.27 0.29 15.52
C GLU A 145 -14.80 1.33 14.49
N GLY A 146 -15.06 1.03 13.21
CA GLY A 146 -14.82 1.92 12.08
C GLY A 146 -15.81 3.08 11.99
N ALA A 147 -15.81 3.78 10.87
CA ALA A 147 -16.85 4.77 10.58
C ALA A 147 -18.24 4.09 10.58
N PRO A 148 -19.33 4.83 10.82
CA PRO A 148 -20.67 4.26 10.89
C PRO A 148 -20.99 3.37 9.68
N GLY A 149 -21.23 2.08 9.93
CA GLY A 149 -21.53 1.08 8.91
C GLY A 149 -20.31 0.46 8.22
N GLN A 150 -19.08 0.72 8.70
CA GLN A 150 -17.84 0.23 8.07
C GLN A 150 -17.08 -0.82 8.89
N GLY A 151 -17.73 -1.53 9.80
CA GLY A 151 -17.08 -2.66 10.49
C GLY A 151 -16.00 -2.28 11.48
N LYS A 152 -14.80 -2.84 11.34
CA LYS A 152 -13.68 -2.66 12.28
C LYS A 152 -12.64 -1.68 11.72
N ALA A 153 -11.89 -1.05 12.64
CA ALA A 153 -10.81 -0.14 12.35
C ALA A 153 -9.64 -0.34 13.33
N VAL A 154 -8.53 0.32 13.08
CA VAL A 154 -7.40 0.39 14.01
C VAL A 154 -7.45 1.69 14.79
N GLN A 155 -7.31 1.60 16.12
CA GLN A 155 -7.06 2.75 16.99
C GLN A 155 -5.62 2.73 17.47
N MET A 156 -4.95 3.84 17.33
CA MET A 156 -3.65 4.13 17.90
C MET A 156 -3.83 5.24 18.95
N GLU A 157 -3.28 5.03 20.15
CA GLU A 157 -3.40 5.95 21.27
C GLU A 157 -2.04 6.19 21.91
N THR A 158 -1.74 7.45 22.18
CA THR A 158 -0.53 7.86 22.90
C THR A 158 -0.74 7.69 24.40
N LYS A 159 0.12 6.90 25.03
CA LYS A 159 0.02 6.50 26.45
C LYS A 159 1.31 6.76 27.22
N ASN A 160 1.19 6.91 28.54
CA ASN A 160 2.34 6.82 29.42
C ASN A 160 2.77 5.37 29.58
N THR A 161 4.06 5.11 29.51
CA THR A 161 4.64 3.81 29.86
C THR A 161 4.87 3.71 31.38
N ILE A 162 5.02 2.47 31.87
CA ILE A 162 5.35 2.20 33.28
C ILE A 162 6.69 2.79 33.73
N ILE A 163 7.55 3.17 32.78
CA ILE A 163 8.86 3.78 33.02
C ILE A 163 8.84 5.30 32.91
N GLY A 164 7.63 5.91 32.82
CA GLY A 164 7.46 7.35 32.77
C GLY A 164 7.80 8.01 31.44
N LYS A 165 8.03 7.24 30.37
CA LYS A 165 8.15 7.77 29.01
C LYS A 165 6.80 7.71 28.30
N LEU A 166 6.60 8.62 27.36
CA LEU A 166 5.44 8.59 26.49
C LEU A 166 5.67 7.58 25.36
N ALA A 167 4.64 6.82 24.99
CA ALA A 167 4.65 5.93 23.83
C ALA A 167 3.45 6.26 22.93
N ALA A 168 3.73 6.64 21.71
CA ALA A 168 2.70 6.77 20.69
C ALA A 168 2.23 5.39 20.21
N GLY A 169 0.92 5.22 20.03
CA GLY A 169 0.39 4.09 19.28
C GLY A 169 0.82 4.21 17.82
N SER A 170 1.24 3.10 17.23
CA SER A 170 1.70 3.05 15.84
C SER A 170 1.22 1.81 15.11
N LEU A 171 0.99 1.94 13.81
CA LEU A 171 0.75 0.82 12.90
C LEU A 171 1.60 1.02 11.64
N PHE A 172 2.18 -0.06 11.13
CA PHE A 172 3.01 0.01 9.94
C PHE A 172 3.06 -1.32 9.17
N LEU A 173 3.47 -1.26 7.92
CA LEU A 173 3.84 -2.44 7.14
C LEU A 173 5.30 -2.78 7.39
N GLY A 174 5.53 -3.98 7.94
CA GLY A 174 6.85 -4.44 8.34
C GLY A 174 6.78 -5.50 9.42
N TRP A 175 7.73 -5.47 10.35
CA TRP A 175 7.72 -6.28 11.56
C TRP A 175 8.40 -5.55 12.72
N PHE A 176 8.08 -5.95 13.95
CA PHE A 176 8.58 -5.32 15.17
C PHE A 176 9.43 -6.33 15.96
N ASP A 177 10.65 -5.92 16.37
CA ASP A 177 11.56 -6.71 17.18
C ASP A 177 11.45 -6.31 18.64
N ASP A 178 10.72 -7.07 19.41
CA ASP A 178 10.57 -6.91 20.86
C ASP A 178 11.51 -7.81 21.68
N SER A 179 12.55 -8.37 21.06
CA SER A 179 13.48 -9.31 21.73
C SER A 179 14.36 -8.64 22.79
N ASN A 180 14.65 -7.34 22.67
CA ASN A 180 15.46 -6.58 23.63
C ASN A 180 14.92 -5.16 23.86
N PRO A 181 13.70 -5.02 24.38
CA PRO A 181 13.06 -3.69 24.49
C PRO A 181 13.79 -2.78 25.48
N MET A 182 14.35 -3.31 26.57
CA MET A 182 15.08 -2.51 27.56
C MET A 182 16.42 -1.98 27.03
N GLY A 183 17.13 -2.76 26.22
CA GLY A 183 18.38 -2.34 25.58
C GLY A 183 18.20 -1.27 24.52
N ASN A 184 17.04 -1.26 23.87
CA ASN A 184 16.73 -0.37 22.75
C ASN A 184 15.87 0.85 23.15
N MET A 185 15.61 1.06 24.43
CA MET A 185 14.75 2.14 24.93
C MET A 185 15.24 3.57 24.61
N ASN A 186 16.53 3.74 24.33
CA ASN A 186 17.07 5.05 23.97
C ASN A 186 16.88 5.36 22.46
N ASP A 187 16.67 4.34 21.67
CA ASP A 187 16.39 4.44 20.24
C ASP A 187 15.37 3.35 19.81
N PRO A 188 14.08 3.55 20.11
CA PRO A 188 13.06 2.55 19.80
C PRO A 188 12.86 2.31 18.32
N ALA A 189 13.32 3.23 17.46
CA ALA A 189 13.19 3.09 16.01
C ALA A 189 13.97 1.87 15.49
N VAL A 190 15.08 1.47 16.13
CA VAL A 190 15.85 0.27 15.72
C VAL A 190 15.08 -1.04 15.90
N MET A 191 13.97 -1.04 16.64
CA MET A 191 13.10 -2.20 16.78
C MET A 191 12.06 -2.31 15.67
N MET A 192 11.84 -1.25 14.89
CA MET A 192 10.85 -1.19 13.82
C MET A 192 11.51 -1.45 12.47
N PHE A 193 11.14 -2.53 11.82
CA PHE A 193 11.62 -2.92 10.48
C PHE A 193 10.50 -2.68 9.50
N TYR A 194 10.65 -1.64 8.67
CA TYR A 194 9.65 -1.22 7.70
C TYR A 194 9.81 -1.90 6.36
N GLY A 195 8.70 -2.13 5.69
CA GLY A 195 8.62 -2.59 4.32
C GLY A 195 8.16 -4.02 4.16
N ILE A 196 7.27 -4.19 3.21
CA ILE A 196 6.83 -5.50 2.70
C ILE A 196 7.25 -5.62 1.24
N PRO A 197 7.55 -6.82 0.71
CA PRO A 197 7.74 -7.01 -0.72
C PRO A 197 6.52 -6.51 -1.48
N PHE A 198 6.73 -5.61 -2.43
CA PHE A 198 5.67 -4.99 -3.19
C PHE A 198 6.16 -4.52 -4.55
N SER A 199 5.36 -4.71 -5.58
CA SER A 199 5.63 -4.21 -6.93
C SER A 199 4.32 -3.92 -7.66
N SER A 200 4.36 -2.95 -8.55
CA SER A 200 3.30 -2.69 -9.54
C SER A 200 3.96 -2.28 -10.85
N ASN A 201 3.22 -2.37 -11.95
CA ASN A 201 3.69 -1.84 -13.23
C ASN A 201 3.05 -0.47 -13.56
N GLN A 202 2.28 0.07 -12.61
CA GLN A 202 1.72 1.42 -12.69
C GLN A 202 2.28 2.26 -11.54
N PRO A 203 2.59 3.54 -11.78
CA PRO A 203 3.01 4.44 -10.72
C PRO A 203 1.93 4.60 -9.64
N ILE A 204 2.34 4.62 -8.38
CA ILE A 204 1.45 4.91 -7.25
C ILE A 204 1.43 6.43 -7.05
N LYS A 205 0.25 7.05 -7.14
CA LYS A 205 0.08 8.50 -6.88
C LYS A 205 0.12 8.84 -5.40
N GLY A 206 -0.26 7.89 -4.55
CA GLY A 206 -0.35 8.10 -3.12
C GLY A 206 -1.26 7.08 -2.45
N MET A 207 -1.62 7.39 -1.22
CA MET A 207 -2.48 6.59 -0.35
C MET A 207 -3.72 7.38 0.01
N GLN A 208 -4.89 6.81 -0.21
CA GLN A 208 -6.15 7.28 0.38
C GLN A 208 -6.44 6.46 1.62
N VAL A 209 -6.91 7.09 2.69
CA VAL A 209 -7.23 6.42 3.95
C VAL A 209 -8.35 7.16 4.67
N ASP A 210 -9.24 6.43 5.33
CA ASP A 210 -10.21 7.00 6.25
C ASP A 210 -9.56 7.17 7.63
N ILE A 211 -9.61 8.38 8.19
CA ILE A 211 -9.01 8.71 9.49
C ILE A 211 -9.99 9.41 10.40
N LEU A 212 -9.78 9.25 11.70
CA LEU A 212 -10.33 10.08 12.77
C LEU A 212 -9.18 10.45 13.68
N TYR A 213 -9.00 11.75 13.97
CA TYR A 213 -7.96 12.21 14.85
C TYR A 213 -8.55 12.98 16.04
N HIS A 214 -7.98 12.75 17.24
CA HIS A 214 -8.27 13.46 18.47
C HIS A 214 -6.95 13.76 19.20
N PRO A 215 -6.55 15.02 19.36
CA PRO A 215 -5.37 15.38 20.16
C PRO A 215 -5.68 15.28 21.66
N GLY A 216 -4.82 14.63 22.41
CA GLY A 216 -4.87 14.68 23.88
C GLY A 216 -4.59 16.09 24.38
N ASN A 217 -5.16 16.51 25.51
CA ASN A 217 -4.91 17.80 26.15
C ASN A 217 -5.29 19.06 25.32
N GLY A 218 -6.10 18.94 24.27
CA GLY A 218 -6.61 20.06 23.46
C GLY A 218 -6.00 20.20 22.07
N PRO A 219 -6.60 21.05 21.21
CA PRO A 219 -6.35 21.06 19.78
C PRO A 219 -4.90 21.36 19.34
N SER A 220 -4.16 22.16 20.11
CA SER A 220 -2.77 22.55 19.81
C SER A 220 -1.72 21.58 20.36
N SER A 221 -2.10 20.65 21.23
CA SER A 221 -1.16 19.89 22.07
C SER A 221 -0.33 18.87 21.29
N ASP A 222 -0.87 18.32 20.20
CA ASP A 222 -0.25 17.21 19.48
C ASP A 222 -0.75 17.11 18.04
N SER A 223 -0.06 16.26 17.27
CA SER A 223 -0.39 15.91 15.88
C SER A 223 -0.12 14.42 15.63
N GLY A 224 -0.95 13.80 14.83
CA GLY A 224 -0.68 12.47 14.28
C GLY A 224 0.17 12.55 13.02
N SER A 225 0.66 11.39 12.55
CA SER A 225 1.36 11.30 11.27
C SER A 225 0.86 10.14 10.42
N LEU A 226 0.84 10.38 9.10
CA LEU A 226 0.56 9.39 8.07
C LEU A 226 1.73 9.40 7.09
N ALA A 227 2.25 8.25 6.71
CA ALA A 227 3.28 8.18 5.69
C ALA A 227 3.11 6.96 4.79
N ILE A 228 3.59 7.10 3.55
CA ILE A 228 3.77 6.04 2.59
C ILE A 228 5.16 6.18 1.97
N GLU A 229 5.92 5.10 1.88
CA GLU A 229 7.26 5.12 1.31
C GLU A 229 7.46 3.92 0.38
N LEU A 230 8.14 4.17 -0.75
CA LEU A 230 8.65 3.12 -1.62
C LEU A 230 10.14 2.96 -1.41
N ILE A 231 10.57 1.72 -1.28
CA ILE A 231 11.93 1.35 -0.89
C ILE A 231 12.50 0.45 -1.98
N ARG A 232 13.72 0.76 -2.42
CA ARG A 232 14.53 -0.11 -3.28
C ARG A 232 15.54 -0.84 -2.43
N GLN A 233 15.42 -2.16 -2.32
CA GLN A 233 16.44 -3.02 -1.75
C GLN A 233 17.53 -3.25 -2.79
N ARG A 234 18.79 -2.99 -2.44
CA ARG A 234 19.93 -3.09 -3.36
C ARG A 234 20.44 -4.52 -3.53
N ASP A 235 20.39 -5.31 -2.47
CA ASP A 235 20.82 -6.71 -2.46
C ASP A 235 19.66 -7.62 -2.00
N LEU A 236 19.01 -8.26 -2.95
CA LEU A 236 17.86 -9.14 -2.71
C LEU A 236 18.26 -10.49 -2.07
N SER A 237 19.56 -10.79 -1.93
CA SER A 237 20.03 -12.00 -1.22
C SER A 237 20.06 -11.83 0.30
N GLN A 238 19.90 -10.61 0.79
CA GLN A 238 19.84 -10.26 2.21
C GLN A 238 18.40 -9.90 2.60
N GLU A 239 18.08 -9.96 3.89
CA GLU A 239 16.83 -9.38 4.39
C GLU A 239 16.87 -7.85 4.26
N LEU A 240 15.70 -7.24 4.00
CA LEU A 240 15.57 -5.79 4.02
C LEU A 240 15.79 -5.29 5.45
N GLU A 241 16.74 -4.36 5.61
CA GLU A 241 16.95 -3.62 6.85
C GLU A 241 16.67 -2.14 6.60
N TYR A 242 15.49 -1.70 6.99
CA TYR A 242 15.03 -0.33 6.83
C TYR A 242 14.24 0.11 8.08
N HIS A 243 14.78 1.08 8.80
CA HIS A 243 14.22 1.60 10.06
C HIS A 243 13.62 3.01 9.90
N GLY A 244 13.37 3.42 8.66
CA GLY A 244 12.89 4.78 8.37
C GLY A 244 13.99 5.83 8.42
N ALA A 245 13.61 7.08 8.38
CA ALA A 245 14.50 8.22 8.48
C ALA A 245 14.26 8.98 9.79
N ASN A 246 15.31 9.52 10.37
CA ASN A 246 15.21 10.48 11.45
C ASN A 246 14.44 11.75 11.01
N PRO A 247 13.90 12.54 11.94
CA PRO A 247 13.25 13.81 11.62
C PRO A 247 14.13 14.81 10.86
N ASP A 248 15.47 14.72 11.03
CA ASP A 248 16.46 15.53 10.32
C ASP A 248 16.80 14.98 8.92
N GLY A 249 16.12 13.91 8.46
CA GLY A 249 16.34 13.27 7.18
C GLY A 249 17.52 12.30 7.13
N THR A 250 18.25 12.10 8.23
CA THR A 250 19.26 11.05 8.33
C THR A 250 18.59 9.69 8.52
N TRP A 251 19.30 8.61 8.19
CA TRP A 251 18.74 7.27 8.22
C TRP A 251 19.13 6.55 9.50
N HIS A 252 18.20 5.80 10.09
CA HIS A 252 18.51 4.85 11.16
C HIS A 252 19.30 3.64 10.65
N SER A 253 19.06 3.21 9.39
CA SER A 253 19.86 2.19 8.73
C SER A 253 19.79 2.35 7.21
N LYS A 254 20.95 2.22 6.53
CA LYS A 254 21.07 2.36 5.06
C LYS A 254 21.63 1.13 4.37
N ASN A 255 21.90 0.04 5.11
CA ASN A 255 22.85 -0.96 4.62
C ASN A 255 22.50 -1.55 3.26
N ASN A 256 21.22 -1.84 2.95
CA ASN A 256 20.84 -2.37 1.65
C ASN A 256 19.56 -1.74 1.06
N ALA A 257 19.17 -0.56 1.56
CA ALA A 257 17.92 0.09 1.18
C ALA A 257 18.11 1.56 0.78
N ASP A 258 17.39 1.98 -0.27
CA ASP A 258 17.20 3.37 -0.65
C ASP A 258 15.70 3.70 -0.61
N ARG A 259 15.30 4.80 0.03
CA ARG A 259 13.97 5.34 -0.16
C ARG A 259 13.93 6.03 -1.54
N VAL A 260 12.97 5.68 -2.37
CA VAL A 260 12.84 6.19 -3.75
C VAL A 260 11.59 7.01 -3.98
N ALA A 261 10.65 6.97 -3.03
CA ALA A 261 9.50 7.87 -2.99
C ALA A 261 8.98 8.02 -1.57
N ARG A 262 8.37 9.14 -1.24
CA ARG A 262 7.76 9.41 0.05
C ARG A 262 6.53 10.29 -0.08
N GLY A 263 5.45 9.90 0.62
CA GLY A 263 4.33 10.75 1.00
C GLY A 263 4.28 10.84 2.52
N HIS A 264 4.05 12.04 3.04
CA HIS A 264 3.96 12.26 4.48
C HIS A 264 3.00 13.39 4.77
N SER A 265 2.16 13.22 5.80
CA SER A 265 1.24 14.26 6.28
C SER A 265 1.20 14.31 7.79
N ILE A 266 1.29 15.50 8.35
CA ILE A 266 1.06 15.82 9.74
C ILE A 266 -0.41 16.17 9.92
N VAL A 267 -1.11 15.38 10.72
CA VAL A 267 -2.55 15.51 10.96
C VAL A 267 -2.80 16.22 12.28
N ALA A 268 -3.65 17.25 12.26
CA ALA A 268 -4.09 17.95 13.46
C ALA A 268 -5.55 18.39 13.34
N THR A 269 -6.12 18.90 14.46
CA THR A 269 -7.48 19.46 14.49
C THR A 269 -7.50 20.97 14.34
N GLN A 270 -6.34 21.62 14.30
CA GLN A 270 -6.20 23.05 14.01
C GLN A 270 -5.01 23.32 13.07
N ALA A 271 -5.11 24.44 12.35
CA ALA A 271 -4.04 24.91 11.47
C ALA A 271 -2.93 25.65 12.24
N GLY A 272 -1.75 25.72 11.61
CA GLY A 272 -0.60 26.47 12.14
C GLY A 272 0.36 25.61 12.94
N THR A 273 1.26 26.27 13.68
CA THR A 273 2.27 25.58 14.48
C THR A 273 1.67 25.13 15.81
N LEU A 274 1.88 23.89 16.14
CA LEU A 274 1.39 23.22 17.33
C LEU A 274 2.39 23.29 18.49
N ASP A 275 1.96 22.94 19.70
CA ASP A 275 2.79 22.99 20.93
C ASP A 275 3.97 21.99 20.84
N ASN A 276 3.82 20.90 20.12
CA ASN A 276 4.90 19.94 19.82
C ASN A 276 5.91 20.47 18.77
N GLY A 277 5.66 21.66 18.19
CA GLY A 277 6.49 22.33 17.19
C GLY A 277 6.26 21.84 15.75
N ASP A 278 5.23 21.01 15.50
CA ASP A 278 4.82 20.65 14.14
C ASP A 278 3.96 21.75 13.51
N THR A 279 3.92 21.74 12.19
CA THR A 279 2.93 22.48 11.41
C THR A 279 2.05 21.47 10.68
N ALA A 280 0.74 21.52 10.93
CA ALA A 280 -0.20 20.64 10.28
C ALA A 280 -0.32 20.98 8.80
N ASP A 281 -0.15 19.98 7.94
CA ASP A 281 -0.46 20.05 6.51
C ASP A 281 -1.84 19.44 6.19
N LEU A 282 -2.39 18.69 7.13
CA LEU A 282 -3.72 18.09 7.04
C LEU A 282 -4.55 18.42 8.29
N VAL A 283 -5.52 19.31 8.15
CA VAL A 283 -6.42 19.71 9.24
C VAL A 283 -7.75 18.98 9.11
N VAL A 284 -8.13 18.23 10.13
CA VAL A 284 -9.38 17.46 10.17
C VAL A 284 -10.23 17.89 11.38
N PRO A 285 -11.56 17.80 11.30
CA PRO A 285 -12.41 18.05 12.47
C PRO A 285 -12.15 17.02 13.57
N ASP A 286 -12.11 17.50 14.83
CA ASP A 286 -11.90 16.65 16.00
C ASP A 286 -12.94 15.51 16.09
N ASN A 287 -12.48 14.30 16.39
CA ASN A 287 -13.31 13.11 16.55
C ASN A 287 -14.28 12.82 15.37
N THR A 288 -13.91 13.23 14.15
CA THR A 288 -14.75 13.05 12.96
C THR A 288 -14.02 12.29 11.88
N TRP A 289 -14.62 11.21 11.36
CA TRP A 289 -14.07 10.46 10.26
C TRP A 289 -13.99 11.31 8.98
N GLN A 290 -12.83 11.27 8.34
CA GLN A 290 -12.53 11.93 7.07
C GLN A 290 -11.77 11.00 6.17
N THR A 291 -12.12 10.98 4.88
CA THR A 291 -11.28 10.35 3.86
C THR A 291 -10.22 11.36 3.42
N VAL A 292 -8.96 11.01 3.55
CA VAL A 292 -7.83 11.88 3.22
C VAL A 292 -6.92 11.22 2.19
N PHE A 293 -6.15 12.02 1.46
CA PHE A 293 -5.19 11.56 0.50
C PHE A 293 -3.78 12.06 0.85
N VAL A 294 -2.84 11.12 0.94
CA VAL A 294 -1.40 11.39 1.15
C VAL A 294 -0.71 11.20 -0.19
N PRO A 295 -0.31 12.28 -0.86
CA PRO A 295 0.38 12.19 -2.15
C PRO A 295 1.76 11.58 -1.99
N LEU A 296 2.22 10.82 -2.99
CA LEU A 296 3.54 10.22 -3.05
C LEU A 296 4.44 11.02 -4.00
N GLU A 297 5.54 11.52 -3.50
CA GLU A 297 6.56 12.22 -4.27
C GLU A 297 7.73 11.28 -4.55
N TYR A 298 8.13 11.20 -5.82
CA TYR A 298 9.22 10.33 -6.28
C TYR A 298 10.55 11.09 -6.34
N ASP A 299 11.61 10.42 -5.94
CA ASP A 299 12.99 10.89 -6.12
C ASP A 299 13.43 10.67 -7.59
N GLY A 300 12.83 11.40 -8.54
CA GLY A 300 13.05 11.28 -9.98
C GLY A 300 11.89 10.65 -10.75
N ALA A 301 12.10 10.27 -11.99
CA ALA A 301 11.07 9.70 -12.87
C ALA A 301 10.79 8.22 -12.54
N TYR A 302 9.88 7.97 -11.63
CA TYR A 302 9.39 6.63 -11.23
C TYR A 302 10.50 5.57 -11.09
N PRO A 303 11.43 5.73 -10.14
CA PRO A 303 12.51 4.75 -9.94
C PRO A 303 11.92 3.40 -9.53
N ALA A 304 12.58 2.32 -9.97
CA ALA A 304 12.20 0.97 -9.56
C ALA A 304 12.28 0.81 -8.04
N TYR A 305 11.30 0.14 -7.46
CA TYR A 305 11.23 -0.20 -6.05
C TYR A 305 10.94 -1.69 -5.87
N THR A 306 11.18 -2.21 -4.68
CA THR A 306 11.01 -3.63 -4.33
C THR A 306 10.10 -3.82 -3.13
N HIS A 307 9.94 -2.77 -2.32
CA HIS A 307 9.15 -2.80 -1.09
C HIS A 307 8.33 -1.53 -0.94
N LEU A 308 7.26 -1.64 -0.17
CA LEU A 308 6.39 -0.54 0.23
C LEU A 308 6.17 -0.61 1.74
N THR A 309 6.15 0.55 2.39
CA THR A 309 5.62 0.69 3.74
C THR A 309 4.59 1.79 3.80
N VAL A 310 3.60 1.63 4.68
CA VAL A 310 2.76 2.71 5.21
C VAL A 310 2.96 2.75 6.70
N THR A 311 2.98 3.94 7.27
CA THR A 311 3.17 4.14 8.71
C THR A 311 2.19 5.16 9.24
N PHE A 312 1.64 4.88 10.42
CA PHE A 312 0.68 5.71 11.12
C PHE A 312 1.10 5.84 12.57
N SER A 313 0.98 7.04 13.13
CA SER A 313 1.27 7.29 14.54
C SER A 313 0.29 8.27 15.15
N SER A 314 -0.16 7.99 16.37
CA SER A 314 -1.04 8.88 17.14
C SER A 314 -0.36 10.16 17.61
N SER A 315 0.99 10.16 17.66
CA SER A 315 1.82 11.35 17.90
C SER A 315 2.97 11.36 16.90
N SER A 316 3.11 12.42 16.12
CA SER A 316 4.08 12.58 15.03
C SER A 316 5.54 12.49 15.50
N LYS A 317 5.82 12.89 16.75
CA LYS A 317 7.14 12.83 17.39
C LYS A 317 7.23 11.76 18.47
N GLY A 318 6.42 10.69 18.33
CA GLY A 318 6.40 9.56 19.24
C GLY A 318 7.73 8.81 19.34
N ASP A 319 8.51 8.75 18.26
CA ASP A 319 9.88 8.23 18.22
C ASP A 319 10.83 8.98 19.14
N SER A 320 10.59 10.25 19.37
CA SER A 320 11.34 11.11 20.31
C SER A 320 10.69 11.22 21.68
N TYR A 321 9.71 10.36 21.99
CA TYR A 321 8.93 10.37 23.23
C TYR A 321 8.19 11.70 23.48
N LYS A 322 7.82 12.40 22.42
CA LYS A 322 7.05 13.64 22.46
C LYS A 322 5.64 13.42 21.93
N GLY A 323 4.68 14.14 22.50
CA GLY A 323 3.26 14.07 22.16
C GLY A 323 2.38 14.36 23.36
N ALA A 324 1.10 14.12 23.26
CA ALA A 324 0.15 14.28 24.36
C ALA A 324 -0.53 12.94 24.68
N VAL A 325 -0.57 12.58 25.95
CA VAL A 325 -1.29 11.38 26.41
C VAL A 325 -2.77 11.55 26.09
N GLY A 326 -3.35 10.50 25.50
CA GLY A 326 -4.73 10.51 25.05
C GLY A 326 -4.90 11.02 23.61
N SER A 327 -3.82 11.35 22.88
CA SER A 327 -3.92 11.55 21.42
C SER A 327 -4.30 10.24 20.76
N ILE A 328 -5.33 10.27 19.91
CA ILE A 328 -5.91 9.12 19.25
C ILE A 328 -5.90 9.35 17.73
N LEU A 329 -5.34 8.41 16.99
CA LEU A 329 -5.52 8.28 15.56
C LEU A 329 -6.23 6.96 15.27
N LYS A 330 -7.38 7.03 14.61
CA LYS A 330 -8.04 5.84 14.04
C LYS A 330 -7.85 5.84 12.54
N ILE A 331 -7.69 4.66 11.97
CA ILE A 331 -7.57 4.47 10.52
C ILE A 331 -8.40 3.31 10.04
N ASP A 332 -8.87 3.42 8.79
CA ASP A 332 -9.62 2.38 8.07
C ASP A 332 -9.47 2.57 6.56
N ASN A 333 -9.89 1.56 5.76
CA ASN A 333 -10.06 1.63 4.30
C ASN A 333 -8.87 2.23 3.54
N ILE A 334 -7.67 1.71 3.78
CA ILE A 334 -6.48 2.15 3.05
C ILE A 334 -6.56 1.68 1.60
N ARG A 335 -6.34 2.61 0.66
CA ARG A 335 -6.26 2.34 -0.78
C ARG A 335 -5.04 2.97 -1.40
N LEU A 336 -4.28 2.20 -2.15
CA LEU A 336 -3.24 2.73 -3.03
C LEU A 336 -3.91 3.28 -4.29
N ILE A 337 -3.60 4.53 -4.62
CA ILE A 337 -4.14 5.21 -5.80
C ILE A 337 -3.05 5.22 -6.87
N TYR A 338 -3.39 4.72 -8.05
CA TYR A 338 -2.49 4.59 -9.19
C TYR A 338 -2.77 5.65 -10.26
N GLU A 339 -1.82 5.83 -11.20
CA GLU A 339 -2.02 6.65 -12.39
C GLU A 339 -3.03 6.05 -13.37
#